data_4624c40a788484c38c5399ce95ce26d2
#
_entry.id   4624c40a788484c38c5399ce95ce26d2
#
_cell.length_a   1.000
_cell.length_b   1.000
_cell.length_c   1.000
_cell.angle_alpha   90.00
_cell.angle_beta   90.00
_cell.angle_gamma   90.00
#
_symmetry.space_group_name_H-M   'P 1'
#
loop_
_entity.id
_entity.type
_entity.pdbx_description
1 polymer ?
#
loop_
_entity_poly.entity_id
_entity_poly.type
_entity_poly.pdbx_seq_one_letter_code
_entity_poly.pdbx_strand_id
1 'polypeptide(L)'
;MLLEKSDRNADLYRRPGIVSDGGSQAILYYEHQDTSPPARQTLYYRMTTDGGNTWSDRNVLFSGGATGMVHNLMMAYADGIFYSFWNIQYRQLWCSRSKDGLTWEEPRDLTRMLWRAESEYPWNAFGIGSGHCVRLSNGRILIPTWFTTGGDGHKPSAFANIYSDDGFQTVQIGAMLQNRPETPIVNPNEGAIVELDNGNVLATVRHDGTCRARAFAVSAGGVGPWHTLQFRTDLPDPICHASLQRLQKEGRTRILFCNCCNADPGAQERWERGLSKYPWSEDARKNLTLRVSDDQGQTFSAGIPIAQEGGYSDLAVCGDQILCIYETNWNAEDGCIYPRGIGLARIAVSELGE
;
A
#
# COMPACT_ATOMS: atom_id res chain seq x y z
N MET A 1 -15.67 -11.35 2.02
CA MET A 1 -16.75 -10.56 2.66
C MET A 1 -16.69 -9.14 2.14
N LEU A 2 -17.81 -8.51 1.81
CA LEU A 2 -17.85 -7.08 1.48
C LEU A 2 -18.00 -6.28 2.79
N LEU A 3 -17.08 -5.36 3.05
CA LEU A 3 -17.07 -4.53 4.25
C LEU A 3 -17.81 -3.21 4.04
N GLU A 4 -17.53 -2.56 2.90
CA GLU A 4 -18.12 -1.28 2.53
C GLU A 4 -18.59 -1.32 1.09
N LYS A 5 -19.71 -0.68 0.81
CA LYS A 5 -20.24 -0.48 -0.53
C LYS A 5 -20.92 0.87 -0.60
N SER A 6 -20.57 1.67 -1.59
CA SER A 6 -21.29 2.89 -1.89
C SER A 6 -22.55 2.59 -2.70
N ASP A 7 -23.64 3.29 -2.38
CA ASP A 7 -24.90 3.19 -3.12
C ASP A 7 -24.98 4.19 -4.29
N ARG A 8 -24.06 5.17 -4.34
CA ARG A 8 -24.11 6.27 -5.32
C ARG A 8 -22.72 6.77 -5.71
N ASN A 9 -22.65 7.60 -6.75
CA ASN A 9 -21.43 8.26 -7.20
C ASN A 9 -20.76 9.19 -6.16
N ALA A 10 -21.45 9.48 -5.06
CA ALA A 10 -20.96 10.39 -4.03
C ALA A 10 -20.00 9.74 -3.03
N ASP A 11 -20.05 8.41 -2.87
CA ASP A 11 -19.25 7.71 -1.86
C ASP A 11 -18.17 6.86 -2.53
N LEU A 12 -16.92 7.13 -2.22
CA LEU A 12 -15.79 6.35 -2.68
C LEU A 12 -15.04 5.79 -1.48
N TYR A 13 -14.87 4.46 -1.44
CA TYR A 13 -14.02 3.78 -0.45
C TYR A 13 -12.74 3.34 -1.13
N ARG A 14 -11.59 3.80 -0.61
CA ARG A 14 -10.32 3.64 -1.30
C ARG A 14 -9.15 3.34 -0.37
N ARG A 15 -8.04 2.92 -0.99
CA ARG A 15 -6.72 2.75 -0.38
C ARG A 15 -6.77 1.96 0.92
N PRO A 16 -7.24 0.70 0.84
CA PRO A 16 -7.28 -0.17 2.00
C PRO A 16 -5.87 -0.52 2.46
N GLY A 17 -5.73 -0.72 3.77
CA GLY A 17 -4.56 -1.27 4.39
C GLY A 17 -4.93 -2.11 5.60
N ILE A 18 -4.00 -2.96 6.04
CA ILE A 18 -4.20 -3.83 7.19
C ILE A 18 -2.88 -4.07 7.91
N VAL A 19 -2.89 -4.04 9.23
CA VAL A 19 -1.76 -4.35 10.08
C VAL A 19 -2.17 -5.32 11.18
N SER A 20 -1.27 -6.22 11.56
CA SER A 20 -1.48 -7.20 12.62
C SER A 20 -0.35 -7.16 13.65
N ASP A 21 -0.65 -7.58 14.87
CA ASP A 21 0.33 -7.87 15.91
C ASP A 21 1.07 -9.20 15.70
N GLY A 22 0.70 -9.94 14.66
CA GLY A 22 1.19 -11.30 14.37
C GLY A 22 0.45 -12.40 15.15
N GLY A 23 -0.34 -12.02 16.16
CA GLY A 23 -1.19 -12.89 16.97
C GLY A 23 -2.64 -12.86 16.51
N SER A 24 -3.55 -12.49 17.43
CA SER A 24 -4.99 -12.45 17.14
C SER A 24 -5.53 -11.06 16.82
N GLN A 25 -4.72 -10.02 16.97
CA GLN A 25 -5.17 -8.65 16.75
C GLN A 25 -4.76 -8.14 15.38
N ALA A 26 -5.68 -7.47 14.70
CA ALA A 26 -5.40 -6.72 13.48
C ALA A 26 -6.30 -5.49 13.38
N ILE A 27 -5.79 -4.46 12.71
CA ILE A 27 -6.54 -3.26 12.33
C ILE A 27 -6.56 -3.19 10.81
N LEU A 28 -7.75 -3.18 10.23
CA LEU A 28 -7.96 -2.81 8.84
C LEU A 28 -8.41 -1.36 8.76
N TYR A 29 -8.03 -0.68 7.70
CA TYR A 29 -8.32 0.74 7.51
C TYR A 29 -8.49 1.09 6.04
N TYR A 30 -9.17 2.19 5.77
CA TYR A 30 -9.45 2.70 4.43
C TYR A 30 -9.90 4.15 4.47
N GLU A 31 -9.89 4.79 3.29
CA GLU A 31 -10.41 6.14 3.09
C GLU A 31 -11.85 6.09 2.62
N HIS A 32 -12.63 7.05 3.10
CA HIS A 32 -13.91 7.40 2.54
C HIS A 32 -13.84 8.82 1.97
N GLN A 33 -14.24 8.97 0.74
CA GLN A 33 -14.32 10.23 0.03
C GLN A 33 -15.77 10.52 -0.29
N ASP A 34 -16.39 11.41 0.47
CA ASP A 34 -17.69 11.97 0.16
C ASP A 34 -17.46 13.11 -0.85
N THR A 35 -17.91 12.90 -2.10
CA THR A 35 -17.77 13.87 -3.18
C THR A 35 -18.93 14.87 -3.24
N SER A 36 -19.96 14.70 -2.40
CA SER A 36 -21.06 15.66 -2.25
C SER A 36 -20.54 16.96 -1.64
N PRO A 37 -20.90 18.13 -2.16
CA PRO A 37 -20.45 19.41 -1.59
C PRO A 37 -21.01 19.67 -0.17
N PRO A 38 -20.18 20.09 0.78
CA PRO A 38 -18.72 20.23 0.69
C PRO A 38 -18.01 18.87 0.79
N ALA A 39 -17.19 18.55 -0.21
CA ALA A 39 -16.46 17.29 -0.25
C ALA A 39 -15.67 17.04 1.04
N ARG A 40 -15.77 15.84 1.58
CA ARG A 40 -15.11 15.45 2.84
C ARG A 40 -14.35 14.14 2.66
N GLN A 41 -13.23 14.04 3.34
CA GLN A 41 -12.47 12.80 3.41
C GLN A 41 -12.31 12.39 4.87
N THR A 42 -12.54 11.10 5.12
CA THR A 42 -12.48 10.52 6.45
C THR A 42 -11.66 9.24 6.40
N LEU A 43 -10.76 9.08 7.33
CA LEU A 43 -9.98 7.87 7.55
C LEU A 43 -10.71 7.00 8.56
N TYR A 44 -11.09 5.79 8.13
CA TYR A 44 -11.79 4.81 8.95
C TYR A 44 -10.92 3.62 9.27
N TYR A 45 -11.23 2.98 10.39
CA TYR A 45 -10.64 1.69 10.76
C TYR A 45 -11.65 0.78 11.47
N ARG A 46 -11.35 -0.51 11.46
CA ARG A 46 -12.01 -1.55 12.27
C ARG A 46 -10.93 -2.44 12.87
N MET A 47 -11.21 -3.02 14.03
CA MET A 47 -10.29 -3.89 14.75
C MET A 47 -10.89 -5.26 14.94
N THR A 48 -10.04 -6.29 14.89
CA THR A 48 -10.32 -7.65 15.34
C THR A 48 -9.38 -8.02 16.48
N THR A 49 -9.86 -8.92 17.36
CA THR A 49 -9.07 -9.54 18.45
C THR A 49 -9.14 -11.06 18.42
N ASP A 50 -9.74 -11.63 17.37
CA ASP A 50 -10.02 -13.05 17.21
C ASP A 50 -9.52 -13.64 15.87
N GLY A 51 -8.44 -13.08 15.33
CA GLY A 51 -7.84 -13.55 14.09
C GLY A 51 -8.66 -13.21 12.83
N GLY A 52 -9.46 -12.14 12.88
CA GLY A 52 -10.29 -11.69 11.77
C GLY A 52 -11.62 -12.43 11.63
N ASN A 53 -12.06 -13.18 12.67
CA ASN A 53 -13.38 -13.82 12.66
C ASN A 53 -14.49 -12.79 12.81
N THR A 54 -14.32 -11.86 13.75
CA THR A 54 -15.22 -10.72 13.96
C THR A 54 -14.46 -9.41 13.90
N TRP A 55 -15.16 -8.33 13.58
CA TRP A 55 -14.62 -6.99 13.47
C TRP A 55 -15.49 -6.01 14.23
N SER A 56 -14.85 -5.01 14.85
CA SER A 56 -15.55 -3.91 15.49
C SER A 56 -16.43 -3.14 14.49
N ASP A 57 -17.30 -2.31 15.00
CA ASP A 57 -17.92 -1.26 14.21
C ASP A 57 -16.85 -0.33 13.59
N ARG A 58 -17.26 0.41 12.57
CA ARG A 58 -16.42 1.41 11.91
C ARG A 58 -16.11 2.56 12.85
N ASN A 59 -14.84 2.83 13.06
CA ASN A 59 -14.33 3.93 13.87
C ASN A 59 -13.71 4.99 12.98
N VAL A 60 -13.85 6.26 13.37
CA VAL A 60 -13.15 7.38 12.73
C VAL A 60 -11.79 7.52 13.38
N LEU A 61 -10.72 7.46 12.58
CA LEU A 61 -9.38 7.81 13.02
C LEU A 61 -9.16 9.32 12.90
N PHE A 62 -9.47 9.87 11.73
CA PHE A 62 -9.31 11.28 11.44
C PHE A 62 -10.29 11.73 10.34
N SER A 63 -10.77 12.97 10.45
CA SER A 63 -11.60 13.59 9.41
C SER A 63 -11.03 14.94 9.01
N GLY A 64 -10.85 15.16 7.72
CA GLY A 64 -10.25 16.39 7.18
C GLY A 64 -11.11 17.65 7.35
N GLY A 65 -12.38 17.52 7.72
CA GLY A 65 -13.30 18.65 7.89
C GLY A 65 -13.38 19.52 6.64
N ALA A 66 -13.50 20.84 6.84
CA ALA A 66 -13.53 21.82 5.75
C ALA A 66 -12.11 22.20 5.24
N THR A 67 -11.05 21.70 5.85
CA THR A 67 -9.68 22.17 5.62
C THR A 67 -8.89 21.39 4.58
N GLY A 68 -9.45 20.33 4.00
CA GLY A 68 -8.75 19.71 2.90
C GLY A 68 -8.72 18.19 2.84
N MET A 69 -8.07 17.72 1.83
CA MET A 69 -7.91 16.31 1.50
C MET A 69 -7.00 15.61 2.51
N VAL A 70 -7.58 14.63 3.20
CA VAL A 70 -6.87 13.68 4.07
C VAL A 70 -6.81 12.36 3.35
N HIS A 71 -5.63 11.77 3.21
CA HIS A 71 -5.47 10.53 2.47
C HIS A 71 -4.23 9.75 2.85
N ASN A 72 -4.09 8.58 2.24
CA ASN A 72 -2.94 7.71 2.37
C ASN A 72 -2.71 7.27 3.82
N LEU A 73 -3.74 6.72 4.46
CA LEU A 73 -3.57 6.11 5.77
C LEU A 73 -2.71 4.85 5.65
N MET A 74 -1.67 4.79 6.46
CA MET A 74 -0.84 3.60 6.67
C MET A 74 -0.64 3.35 8.15
N MET A 75 -0.48 2.08 8.53
CA MET A 75 -0.21 1.71 9.92
C MET A 75 0.98 0.76 10.03
N ALA A 76 1.62 0.77 11.21
CA ALA A 76 2.61 -0.21 11.65
C ALA A 76 2.22 -0.75 13.02
N TYR A 77 2.64 -1.99 13.31
CA TYR A 77 2.68 -2.50 14.68
C TYR A 77 4.15 -2.73 15.08
N ALA A 78 4.56 -2.14 16.18
CA ALA A 78 5.91 -2.25 16.70
C ALA A 78 5.92 -2.16 18.22
N ASP A 79 6.56 -3.12 18.88
CA ASP A 79 6.83 -3.13 20.32
C ASP A 79 5.56 -2.90 21.18
N GLY A 80 4.44 -3.52 20.80
CA GLY A 80 3.17 -3.41 21.53
C GLY A 80 2.39 -2.13 21.22
N ILE A 81 2.77 -1.38 20.17
CA ILE A 81 2.15 -0.10 19.80
C ILE A 81 1.71 -0.15 18.34
N PHE A 82 0.47 0.25 18.08
CA PHE A 82 0.00 0.59 16.75
C PHE A 82 0.36 2.04 16.44
N TYR A 83 1.01 2.27 15.32
CA TYR A 83 1.30 3.59 14.76
C TYR A 83 0.39 3.81 13.56
N SER A 84 -0.20 4.98 13.44
CA SER A 84 -0.94 5.42 12.25
C SER A 84 -0.28 6.64 11.65
N PHE A 85 -0.21 6.68 10.31
CA PHE A 85 0.36 7.79 9.54
C PHE A 85 -0.61 8.17 8.43
N TRP A 86 -0.72 9.47 8.14
CA TRP A 86 -1.54 9.96 7.03
C TRP A 86 -0.99 11.26 6.44
N ASN A 87 -1.41 11.54 5.22
CA ASN A 87 -1.12 12.78 4.53
C ASN A 87 -2.27 13.78 4.64
N ILE A 88 -1.92 15.07 4.66
CA ILE A 88 -2.83 16.15 4.34
C ILE A 88 -2.27 16.90 3.12
N GLN A 89 -3.09 17.01 2.05
CA GLN A 89 -2.78 17.74 0.80
C GLN A 89 -1.46 17.34 0.13
N TYR A 90 -0.98 16.09 0.28
CA TYR A 90 0.33 15.63 -0.22
C TYR A 90 1.53 16.47 0.24
N ARG A 91 1.39 17.21 1.34
CA ARG A 91 2.43 18.13 1.86
C ARG A 91 2.72 17.94 3.33
N GLN A 92 1.79 17.36 4.08
CA GLN A 92 1.93 17.16 5.51
C GLN A 92 1.94 15.68 5.84
N LEU A 93 2.77 15.32 6.81
CA LEU A 93 2.83 13.99 7.42
C LEU A 93 2.42 14.08 8.87
N TRP A 94 1.40 13.34 9.22
CA TRP A 94 0.87 13.25 10.58
C TRP A 94 0.98 11.83 11.10
N CYS A 95 1.10 11.67 12.42
CA CYS A 95 1.04 10.36 13.07
C CYS A 95 0.27 10.41 14.39
N SER A 96 -0.27 9.25 14.76
CA SER A 96 -0.81 8.97 16.09
C SER A 96 -0.43 7.56 16.52
N ARG A 97 -0.54 7.25 17.81
CA ARG A 97 -0.18 5.97 18.38
C ARG A 97 -1.30 5.45 19.27
N SER A 98 -1.40 4.13 19.37
CA SER A 98 -2.34 3.44 20.23
C SER A 98 -1.72 2.15 20.79
N LYS A 99 -1.97 1.86 22.06
CA LYS A 99 -1.56 0.59 22.69
C LYS A 99 -2.62 -0.51 22.52
N ASP A 100 -3.86 -0.13 22.37
CA ASP A 100 -5.00 -1.03 22.33
C ASP A 100 -5.72 -1.07 20.97
N GLY A 101 -5.29 -0.22 20.01
CA GLY A 101 -5.91 -0.07 18.70
C GLY A 101 -7.27 0.65 18.73
N LEU A 102 -7.72 1.12 19.87
CA LEU A 102 -9.02 1.77 20.07
C LEU A 102 -8.85 3.21 20.57
N THR A 103 -7.94 3.42 21.52
CA THR A 103 -7.64 4.73 22.10
C THR A 103 -6.37 5.29 21.46
N TRP A 104 -6.50 6.34 20.68
CA TRP A 104 -5.40 6.98 19.95
C TRP A 104 -4.91 8.23 20.66
N GLU A 105 -3.60 8.39 20.74
CA GLU A 105 -2.96 9.62 21.24
C GLU A 105 -3.33 10.81 20.34
N GLU A 106 -3.19 12.03 20.87
CA GLU A 106 -3.33 13.25 20.07
C GLU A 106 -2.37 13.21 18.85
N PRO A 107 -2.86 13.55 17.65
CA PRO A 107 -2.05 13.55 16.45
C PRO A 107 -0.85 14.48 16.54
N ARG A 108 0.31 14.00 16.08
CA ARG A 108 1.56 14.76 15.99
C ARG A 108 1.87 15.09 14.54
N ASP A 109 2.22 16.35 14.29
CA ASP A 109 2.72 16.81 13.00
C ASP A 109 4.22 16.51 12.84
N LEU A 110 4.56 15.65 11.89
CA LEU A 110 5.93 15.29 11.53
C LEU A 110 6.45 16.09 10.32
N THR A 111 5.62 16.92 9.73
CA THR A 111 5.88 17.63 8.46
C THR A 111 7.20 18.39 8.47
N ARG A 112 7.45 19.16 9.53
CA ARG A 112 8.68 19.95 9.62
C ARG A 112 9.95 19.11 9.67
N MET A 113 9.89 17.93 10.32
CA MET A 113 11.01 17.01 10.36
C MET A 113 11.27 16.40 8.98
N LEU A 114 10.22 15.99 8.30
CA LEU A 114 10.31 15.41 6.96
C LEU A 114 10.90 16.43 5.95
N TRP A 115 10.44 17.67 5.95
CA TRP A 115 10.94 18.70 5.04
C TRP A 115 12.39 19.13 5.33
N ARG A 116 12.93 18.79 6.49
CA ARG A 116 14.34 19.02 6.86
C ARG A 116 15.21 17.79 6.64
N ALA A 117 14.62 16.64 6.37
CA ALA A 117 15.37 15.44 6.09
C ALA A 117 16.15 15.60 4.77
N GLU A 118 17.37 15.11 4.75
CA GLU A 118 18.21 15.13 3.55
C GLU A 118 17.60 14.23 2.46
N SER A 119 17.65 14.71 1.22
CA SER A 119 17.19 13.97 0.06
C SER A 119 17.94 14.43 -1.19
N GLU A 120 18.37 13.46 -1.99
CA GLU A 120 18.97 13.73 -3.29
C GLU A 120 17.95 14.12 -4.38
N TYR A 121 16.66 13.96 -4.12
CA TYR A 121 15.57 14.24 -5.04
C TYR A 121 14.86 15.54 -4.64
N PRO A 122 14.76 16.54 -5.52
CA PRO A 122 14.21 17.86 -5.19
C PRO A 122 12.67 17.83 -5.18
N TRP A 123 12.07 17.03 -4.31
CA TRP A 123 10.62 16.86 -4.23
C TRP A 123 9.90 18.11 -3.68
N ASN A 124 8.64 18.27 -4.05
CA ASN A 124 7.76 19.33 -3.59
C ASN A 124 6.38 18.84 -3.12
N ALA A 125 6.09 17.56 -3.35
CA ALA A 125 4.95 16.86 -2.79
C ALA A 125 5.31 15.38 -2.59
N PHE A 126 4.56 14.67 -1.74
CA PHE A 126 4.78 13.26 -1.46
C PHE A 126 3.48 12.58 -1.04
N GLY A 127 3.40 11.28 -1.25
CA GLY A 127 2.33 10.45 -0.70
C GLY A 127 2.91 9.21 -0.04
N ILE A 128 2.55 8.96 1.21
CA ILE A 128 2.86 7.69 1.81
C ILE A 128 2.00 6.62 1.13
N GLY A 129 2.58 5.51 0.77
CA GLY A 129 2.14 4.33 0.05
C GLY A 129 0.69 4.23 -0.37
N SER A 130 0.22 3.08 -0.33
CA SER A 130 -0.98 2.41 0.15
C SER A 130 -0.48 1.13 0.82
N GLY A 131 -1.33 0.43 1.56
CA GLY A 131 -0.91 -0.73 2.33
C GLY A 131 -0.33 -0.35 3.70
N HIS A 132 0.58 -1.15 4.23
CA HIS A 132 1.10 -1.01 5.59
C HIS A 132 2.58 -0.61 5.64
N CYS A 133 3.00 -0.07 6.78
CA CYS A 133 4.40 0.18 7.13
C CYS A 133 5.06 -1.10 7.66
N VAL A 134 6.37 -1.20 7.54
CA VAL A 134 7.12 -2.40 7.96
C VAL A 134 8.08 -2.05 9.09
N ARG A 135 7.99 -2.80 10.20
CA ARG A 135 9.02 -2.83 11.23
C ARG A 135 10.07 -3.86 10.87
N LEU A 136 11.31 -3.45 10.77
CA LEU A 136 12.44 -4.34 10.55
C LEU A 136 12.89 -5.04 11.85
N SER A 137 13.62 -6.12 11.71
CA SER A 137 14.18 -6.90 12.81
C SER A 137 15.11 -6.08 13.72
N ASN A 138 15.75 -5.04 13.19
CA ASN A 138 16.59 -4.10 13.95
C ASN A 138 15.81 -2.99 14.68
N GLY A 139 14.47 -2.99 14.61
CA GLY A 139 13.59 -2.02 15.24
C GLY A 139 13.21 -0.81 14.39
N ARG A 140 13.84 -0.58 13.24
CA ARG A 140 13.50 0.49 12.30
C ARG A 140 12.08 0.32 11.78
N ILE A 141 11.34 1.41 11.67
CA ILE A 141 10.03 1.42 10.99
C ILE A 141 10.18 2.17 9.67
N LEU A 142 9.75 1.51 8.59
CA LEU A 142 9.76 2.03 7.24
C LEU A 142 8.34 2.37 6.78
N ILE A 143 8.18 3.54 6.15
CA ILE A 143 6.95 3.99 5.50
C ILE A 143 7.23 4.09 4.00
N PRO A 144 6.74 3.15 3.18
CA PRO A 144 6.84 3.25 1.72
C PRO A 144 6.21 4.56 1.22
N THR A 145 6.97 5.33 0.45
CA THR A 145 6.58 6.70 0.08
C THR A 145 7.00 6.99 -1.35
N TRP A 146 6.14 7.64 -2.11
CA TRP A 146 6.51 8.25 -3.38
C TRP A 146 6.66 9.77 -3.21
N PHE A 147 7.65 10.31 -3.90
CA PHE A 147 7.98 11.72 -3.91
C PHE A 147 7.87 12.26 -5.33
N THR A 148 7.48 13.52 -5.50
CA THR A 148 7.34 14.12 -6.83
C THR A 148 7.86 15.55 -6.86
N THR A 149 8.37 15.95 -8.03
CA THR A 149 8.66 17.34 -8.37
C THR A 149 7.51 18.02 -9.11
N GLY A 150 6.52 17.25 -9.52
CA GLY A 150 5.36 17.70 -10.31
C GLY A 150 4.18 18.21 -9.48
N GLY A 151 4.33 18.37 -8.16
CA GLY A 151 3.24 18.83 -7.28
C GLY A 151 1.98 17.96 -7.42
N ASP A 152 0.85 18.59 -7.67
CA ASP A 152 -0.45 17.91 -7.78
C ASP A 152 -0.56 16.98 -9.00
N GLY A 153 0.32 17.14 -9.99
CA GLY A 153 0.44 16.24 -11.15
C GLY A 153 1.09 14.89 -10.81
N HIS A 154 1.73 14.77 -9.66
CA HIS A 154 2.38 13.56 -9.12
C HIS A 154 3.48 12.95 -10.00
N LYS A 155 3.96 13.67 -11.01
CA LYS A 155 4.97 13.23 -12.00
C LYS A 155 5.89 14.37 -12.40
N PRO A 156 7.17 14.11 -12.64
CA PRO A 156 7.86 12.83 -12.41
C PRO A 156 7.92 12.45 -10.94
N SER A 157 8.10 11.16 -10.65
CA SER A 157 8.14 10.66 -9.28
C SER A 157 9.34 9.74 -9.02
N ALA A 158 9.67 9.60 -7.74
CA ALA A 158 10.65 8.69 -7.19
C ALA A 158 10.03 7.93 -6.01
N PHE A 159 10.50 6.72 -5.76
CA PHE A 159 10.10 5.91 -4.61
C PHE A 159 11.22 5.86 -3.59
N ALA A 160 10.91 6.00 -2.30
CA ALA A 160 11.81 5.76 -1.19
C ALA A 160 11.01 5.36 0.05
N ASN A 161 11.70 5.04 1.13
CA ASN A 161 11.07 4.91 2.44
C ASN A 161 11.36 6.15 3.29
N ILE A 162 10.33 6.71 3.93
CA ILE A 162 10.50 7.51 5.14
C ILE A 162 10.77 6.52 6.27
N TYR A 163 11.68 6.84 7.19
CA TYR A 163 11.99 5.94 8.28
C TYR A 163 12.30 6.63 9.60
N SER A 164 12.20 5.84 10.66
CA SER A 164 12.60 6.23 12.02
C SER A 164 13.20 5.03 12.75
N ASP A 165 14.23 5.31 13.55
CA ASP A 165 14.92 4.37 14.44
C ASP A 165 14.58 4.61 15.93
N ASP A 166 13.75 5.61 16.23
CA ASP A 166 13.52 6.12 17.59
C ASP A 166 12.02 6.36 17.91
N GLY A 167 11.11 5.63 17.25
CA GLY A 167 9.67 5.78 17.46
C GLY A 167 9.11 7.12 16.98
N PHE A 168 9.66 7.63 15.88
CA PHE A 168 9.30 8.90 15.25
C PHE A 168 9.58 10.16 16.09
N GLN A 169 10.60 10.12 16.96
CA GLN A 169 11.20 11.34 17.52
C GLN A 169 11.99 12.08 16.44
N THR A 170 12.62 11.33 15.53
CA THR A 170 13.22 11.85 14.29
C THR A 170 12.67 11.12 13.07
N VAL A 171 12.73 11.80 11.92
CA VAL A 171 12.29 11.29 10.61
C VAL A 171 13.39 11.50 9.61
N GLN A 172 13.66 10.48 8.79
CA GLN A 172 14.67 10.50 7.73
C GLN A 172 14.09 9.94 6.43
N ILE A 173 14.77 10.19 5.31
CA ILE A 173 14.41 9.68 3.97
C ILE A 173 15.54 8.78 3.49
N GLY A 174 15.21 7.57 3.02
CA GLY A 174 16.16 6.65 2.41
C GLY A 174 16.53 7.04 0.98
N ALA A 175 17.45 6.29 0.39
CA ALA A 175 17.85 6.50 -1.00
C ALA A 175 16.67 6.35 -1.97
N MET A 176 16.66 7.18 -3.01
CA MET A 176 15.58 7.25 -3.99
C MET A 176 15.75 6.23 -5.11
N LEU A 177 14.72 5.43 -5.38
CA LEU A 177 14.56 4.74 -6.65
C LEU A 177 13.92 5.70 -7.64
N GLN A 178 14.65 6.11 -8.65
CA GLN A 178 14.20 7.06 -9.66
C GLN A 178 14.68 6.64 -11.05
N ASN A 179 14.13 7.25 -12.08
CA ASN A 179 14.55 6.98 -13.46
C ASN A 179 15.98 7.48 -13.68
N ARG A 180 16.90 6.53 -13.85
CA ARG A 180 18.33 6.75 -14.15
C ARG A 180 18.79 5.71 -15.17
N PRO A 181 19.91 5.91 -15.89
CA PRO A 181 20.43 4.91 -16.81
C PRO A 181 20.63 3.52 -16.18
N GLU A 182 21.07 3.47 -14.93
CA GLU A 182 21.28 2.24 -14.15
C GLU A 182 19.99 1.66 -13.55
N THR A 183 18.93 2.46 -13.44
CA THR A 183 17.62 2.08 -12.94
C THR A 183 16.50 2.64 -13.83
N PRO A 184 16.31 2.11 -15.05
CA PRO A 184 15.43 2.67 -16.06
C PRO A 184 13.95 2.37 -15.72
N ILE A 185 13.43 3.01 -14.68
CA ILE A 185 12.04 2.90 -14.22
C ILE A 185 11.29 4.20 -14.46
N VAL A 186 10.12 4.14 -15.06
CA VAL A 186 9.32 5.33 -15.40
C VAL A 186 8.35 5.65 -14.28
N ASN A 187 8.51 6.81 -13.66
CA ASN A 187 7.64 7.32 -12.60
C ASN A 187 7.36 6.26 -11.51
N PRO A 188 8.38 5.72 -10.81
CA PRO A 188 8.15 4.83 -9.69
C PRO A 188 7.30 5.54 -8.63
N ASN A 189 6.28 4.86 -8.16
CA ASN A 189 5.24 5.46 -7.33
C ASN A 189 4.94 4.56 -6.12
N GLU A 190 3.68 4.25 -5.86
CA GLU A 190 3.25 3.41 -4.75
C GLU A 190 4.00 2.08 -4.72
N GLY A 191 4.58 1.75 -3.57
CA GLY A 191 5.31 0.51 -3.37
C GLY A 191 4.91 -0.18 -2.08
N ALA A 192 5.08 -1.49 -2.07
CA ALA A 192 5.04 -2.32 -0.88
C ALA A 192 6.43 -2.92 -0.64
N ILE A 193 6.76 -3.15 0.61
CA ILE A 193 8.09 -3.61 1.03
C ILE A 193 8.00 -4.78 2.00
N VAL A 194 9.06 -5.58 2.04
CA VAL A 194 9.20 -6.66 3.02
C VAL A 194 10.67 -6.88 3.37
N GLU A 195 10.96 -7.19 4.65
CA GLU A 195 12.30 -7.57 5.08
C GLU A 195 12.62 -9.02 4.66
N LEU A 196 13.77 -9.20 4.05
CA LEU A 196 14.35 -10.50 3.71
C LEU A 196 15.15 -11.07 4.88
N ASP A 197 15.47 -12.36 4.86
CA ASP A 197 16.20 -13.03 5.95
C ASP A 197 17.62 -12.49 6.18
N ASN A 198 18.21 -11.86 5.17
CA ASN A 198 19.53 -11.23 5.26
C ASN A 198 19.49 -9.76 5.73
N GLY A 199 18.33 -9.24 6.14
CA GLY A 199 18.13 -7.86 6.57
C GLY A 199 18.01 -6.84 5.44
N ASN A 200 18.10 -7.26 4.18
CA ASN A 200 17.74 -6.41 3.05
C ASN A 200 16.21 -6.26 2.97
N VAL A 201 15.77 -5.25 2.25
CA VAL A 201 14.35 -4.99 1.99
C VAL A 201 14.07 -5.17 0.52
N LEU A 202 13.14 -6.05 0.20
CA LEU A 202 12.55 -6.20 -1.12
C LEU A 202 11.39 -5.21 -1.26
N ALA A 203 11.38 -4.44 -2.33
CA ALA A 203 10.24 -3.61 -2.72
C ALA A 203 9.62 -4.12 -4.01
N THR A 204 8.29 -4.07 -4.10
CA THR A 204 7.55 -4.10 -5.35
C THR A 204 6.95 -2.73 -5.60
N VAL A 205 7.19 -2.16 -6.79
CA VAL A 205 6.88 -0.76 -7.07
C VAL A 205 5.99 -0.64 -8.31
N ARG A 206 4.92 0.15 -8.18
CA ARG A 206 4.11 0.60 -9.31
C ARG A 206 4.92 1.57 -10.15
N HIS A 207 4.81 1.48 -11.48
CA HIS A 207 5.48 2.37 -12.41
C HIS A 207 4.67 2.56 -13.70
N ASP A 208 4.97 3.62 -14.45
CA ASP A 208 4.24 3.96 -15.69
C ASP A 208 4.87 3.35 -16.97
N GLY A 209 5.85 2.47 -16.83
CA GLY A 209 6.49 1.81 -17.96
C GLY A 209 5.52 0.95 -18.79
N THR A 210 5.82 0.79 -20.06
CA THR A 210 4.94 0.08 -21.03
C THR A 210 4.97 -1.45 -20.90
N CYS A 211 5.92 -2.01 -20.17
CA CYS A 211 6.08 -3.47 -20.05
C CYS A 211 4.95 -4.17 -19.29
N ARG A 212 4.08 -3.44 -18.59
CA ARG A 212 2.93 -3.99 -17.84
C ARG A 212 3.29 -5.17 -16.93
N ALA A 213 4.40 -5.06 -16.26
CA ALA A 213 4.95 -6.05 -15.35
C ALA A 213 5.32 -5.39 -14.02
N ARG A 214 5.29 -6.14 -12.92
CA ARG A 214 5.74 -5.60 -11.62
C ARG A 214 7.24 -5.32 -11.63
N ALA A 215 7.61 -4.16 -11.10
CA ALA A 215 8.99 -3.82 -10.80
C ALA A 215 9.35 -4.27 -9.38
N PHE A 216 10.48 -4.96 -9.24
CA PHE A 216 11.06 -5.33 -7.95
C PHE A 216 12.45 -4.75 -7.82
N ALA A 217 12.81 -4.30 -6.63
CA ALA A 217 14.13 -3.80 -6.30
C ALA A 217 14.51 -4.16 -4.86
N VAL A 218 15.79 -4.23 -4.57
CA VAL A 218 16.32 -4.56 -3.23
C VAL A 218 17.16 -3.41 -2.71
N SER A 219 17.05 -3.12 -1.42
CA SER A 219 17.84 -2.09 -0.72
C SER A 219 18.35 -2.61 0.61
N ALA A 220 19.57 -2.26 0.98
CA ALA A 220 20.14 -2.57 2.28
C ALA A 220 19.35 -1.85 3.39
N GLY A 221 18.71 -2.63 4.28
CA GLY A 221 17.86 -2.10 5.36
C GLY A 221 16.75 -1.16 4.89
N GLY A 222 16.38 -1.19 3.60
CA GLY A 222 15.31 -0.37 3.02
C GLY A 222 15.62 1.13 2.91
N VAL A 223 16.84 1.55 3.18
CA VAL A 223 17.27 2.97 3.19
C VAL A 223 18.53 3.23 2.37
N GLY A 224 19.30 2.18 2.07
CA GLY A 224 20.43 2.24 1.15
C GLY A 224 19.99 2.35 -0.31
N PRO A 225 20.93 2.50 -1.25
CA PRO A 225 20.64 2.50 -2.67
C PRO A 225 19.84 1.28 -3.10
N TRP A 226 18.94 1.47 -4.06
CA TRP A 226 18.14 0.39 -4.64
C TRP A 226 18.93 -0.31 -5.74
N HIS A 227 18.97 -1.63 -5.68
CA HIS A 227 19.69 -2.49 -6.60
C HIS A 227 18.77 -3.55 -7.19
N THR A 228 19.28 -4.31 -8.16
CA THR A 228 18.61 -5.49 -8.71
C THR A 228 17.19 -5.17 -9.21
N LEU A 229 17.04 -4.00 -9.87
CA LEU A 229 15.77 -3.65 -10.49
C LEU A 229 15.40 -4.68 -11.56
N GLN A 230 14.26 -5.33 -11.38
CA GLN A 230 13.73 -6.35 -12.30
C GLN A 230 12.28 -6.05 -12.64
N PHE A 231 11.94 -6.14 -13.92
CA PHE A 231 10.55 -6.15 -14.38
C PHE A 231 10.12 -7.60 -14.57
N ARG A 232 9.20 -8.05 -13.73
CA ARG A 232 8.73 -9.44 -13.65
C ARG A 232 7.59 -9.66 -14.64
N THR A 233 7.92 -10.11 -15.85
CA THR A 233 6.92 -10.40 -16.91
C THR A 233 6.00 -11.57 -16.59
N ASP A 234 6.41 -12.44 -15.67
CA ASP A 234 5.59 -13.50 -15.07
C ASP A 234 4.57 -12.97 -14.04
N LEU A 235 4.70 -11.69 -13.65
CA LEU A 235 3.79 -10.98 -12.75
C LEU A 235 3.19 -9.77 -13.48
N PRO A 236 2.18 -9.98 -14.34
CA PRO A 236 1.54 -8.90 -15.08
C PRO A 236 0.86 -7.90 -14.14
N ASP A 237 0.86 -6.62 -14.53
CA ASP A 237 0.36 -5.53 -13.71
C ASP A 237 -0.33 -4.44 -14.55
N PRO A 238 -1.55 -4.01 -14.19
CA PRO A 238 -2.29 -2.97 -14.92
C PRO A 238 -1.98 -1.56 -14.41
N ILE A 239 -0.78 -1.29 -13.90
CA ILE A 239 -0.43 -0.04 -13.20
C ILE A 239 -1.30 0.14 -11.94
N CYS A 240 -1.18 -0.80 -11.02
CA CYS A 240 -1.93 -0.80 -9.77
C CYS A 240 -1.00 -0.95 -8.56
N HIS A 241 -1.49 -0.59 -7.37
CA HIS A 241 -0.81 -0.95 -6.13
C HIS A 241 -0.85 -2.48 -5.94
N ALA A 242 0.18 -3.03 -5.33
CA ALA A 242 0.28 -4.43 -4.94
C ALA A 242 0.83 -4.54 -3.52
N SER A 243 0.63 -5.65 -2.85
CA SER A 243 1.07 -5.86 -1.48
C SER A 243 2.14 -6.94 -1.36
N LEU A 244 3.00 -6.77 -0.37
CA LEU A 244 3.99 -7.76 0.10
C LEU A 244 3.81 -7.98 1.59
N GLN A 245 3.88 -9.23 2.04
CA GLN A 245 3.83 -9.57 3.46
C GLN A 245 4.77 -10.72 3.76
N ARG A 246 5.50 -10.61 4.87
CA ARG A 246 6.31 -11.71 5.39
C ARG A 246 5.45 -12.65 6.21
N LEU A 247 5.49 -13.93 5.88
CA LEU A 247 4.95 -15.01 6.69
C LEU A 247 6.11 -15.82 7.25
N GLN A 248 6.21 -15.86 8.57
CA GLN A 248 7.18 -16.71 9.25
C GLN A 248 6.46 -17.76 10.08
N LYS A 249 6.65 -19.03 9.76
CA LYS A 249 6.04 -20.15 10.46
C LYS A 249 7.00 -21.35 10.46
N GLU A 250 7.13 -22.00 11.62
CA GLU A 250 7.94 -23.23 11.80
C GLU A 250 9.39 -23.11 11.31
N GLY A 251 9.98 -21.92 11.51
CA GLY A 251 11.36 -21.62 11.10
C GLY A 251 11.53 -21.34 9.60
N ARG A 252 10.46 -21.37 8.81
CA ARG A 252 10.44 -21.05 7.37
C ARG A 252 9.92 -19.65 7.15
N THR A 253 10.59 -18.90 6.28
CA THR A 253 10.12 -17.60 5.81
C THR A 253 9.56 -17.72 4.41
N ARG A 254 8.33 -17.24 4.21
CA ARG A 254 7.67 -17.09 2.91
C ARG A 254 7.35 -15.61 2.66
N ILE A 255 7.45 -15.20 1.41
CA ILE A 255 6.99 -13.87 0.99
C ILE A 255 5.66 -14.03 0.26
N LEU A 256 4.64 -13.38 0.79
CA LEU A 256 3.32 -13.29 0.18
C LEU A 256 3.26 -12.06 -0.72
N PHE A 257 2.74 -12.21 -1.92
CA PHE A 257 2.56 -11.14 -2.90
C PHE A 257 1.14 -11.17 -3.44
N CYS A 258 0.45 -10.02 -3.46
CA CYS A 258 -0.89 -9.93 -4.01
C CYS A 258 -1.00 -8.74 -4.96
N ASN A 259 -1.49 -8.99 -6.17
CA ASN A 259 -1.75 -7.96 -7.17
C ASN A 259 -2.90 -8.32 -8.12
N CYS A 260 -3.37 -7.35 -8.88
CA CYS A 260 -4.21 -7.58 -10.05
C CYS A 260 -3.39 -8.27 -11.13
N CYS A 261 -3.63 -9.54 -11.38
CA CYS A 261 -2.90 -10.34 -12.36
C CYS A 261 -3.47 -10.14 -13.78
N ASN A 262 -3.30 -8.95 -14.32
CA ASN A 262 -3.79 -8.60 -15.65
C ASN A 262 -2.95 -7.48 -16.27
N ALA A 263 -2.39 -7.71 -17.45
CA ALA A 263 -1.52 -6.74 -18.13
C ALA A 263 -2.29 -5.68 -18.93
N ASP A 264 -3.51 -5.97 -19.35
CA ASP A 264 -4.29 -5.16 -20.31
C ASP A 264 -3.44 -4.59 -21.47
N PRO A 265 -2.99 -5.41 -22.41
CA PRO A 265 -2.07 -4.96 -23.46
C PRO A 265 -2.64 -3.87 -24.38
N GLY A 266 -3.97 -3.70 -24.41
CA GLY A 266 -4.64 -2.65 -25.18
C GLY A 266 -4.75 -1.29 -24.49
N ALA A 267 -4.34 -1.17 -23.21
CA ALA A 267 -4.50 0.09 -22.47
C ALA A 267 -3.73 1.24 -23.10
N GLN A 268 -2.48 1.01 -23.53
CA GLN A 268 -1.63 2.00 -24.14
C GLN A 268 -2.23 2.49 -25.48
N GLU A 269 -2.67 1.58 -26.33
CA GLU A 269 -3.31 1.91 -27.61
C GLU A 269 -4.58 2.74 -27.41
N ARG A 270 -5.43 2.35 -26.45
CA ARG A 270 -6.65 3.13 -26.15
C ARG A 270 -6.33 4.55 -25.71
N TRP A 271 -5.30 4.73 -24.89
CA TRP A 271 -4.86 6.05 -24.45
C TRP A 271 -4.31 6.89 -25.63
N GLU A 272 -3.42 6.34 -26.45
CA GLU A 272 -2.85 7.01 -27.62
C GLU A 272 -3.91 7.44 -28.63
N ARG A 273 -4.99 6.67 -28.75
CA ARG A 273 -6.15 6.99 -29.59
C ARG A 273 -7.17 7.92 -28.94
N GLY A 274 -6.91 8.39 -27.73
CA GLY A 274 -7.82 9.26 -26.97
C GLY A 274 -9.10 8.57 -26.50
N LEU A 275 -9.11 7.23 -26.49
CA LEU A 275 -10.26 6.43 -26.05
C LEU A 275 -10.24 6.18 -24.53
N SER A 276 -9.18 6.55 -23.86
CA SER A 276 -9.09 6.52 -22.40
C SER A 276 -8.38 7.78 -21.90
N LYS A 277 -8.75 8.24 -20.71
CA LYS A 277 -8.16 9.42 -20.06
C LYS A 277 -6.74 9.17 -19.56
N TYR A 278 -6.38 7.92 -19.33
CA TYR A 278 -5.11 7.51 -18.72
C TYR A 278 -4.49 6.37 -19.54
N PRO A 279 -3.15 6.18 -19.47
CA PRO A 279 -2.46 5.07 -20.12
C PRO A 279 -2.72 3.71 -19.44
N TRP A 280 -3.55 3.68 -18.42
CA TRP A 280 -4.07 2.49 -17.76
C TRP A 280 -5.59 2.47 -17.83
N SER A 281 -6.18 1.31 -17.68
CA SER A 281 -7.62 1.12 -17.61
C SER A 281 -7.99 0.56 -16.23
N GLU A 282 -8.96 1.18 -15.57
CA GLU A 282 -9.55 0.61 -14.36
C GLU A 282 -10.20 -0.75 -14.64
N ASP A 283 -10.73 -0.96 -15.85
CA ASP A 283 -11.26 -2.27 -16.30
C ASP A 283 -10.21 -3.38 -16.30
N ALA A 284 -8.93 -3.03 -16.32
CA ALA A 284 -7.82 -3.98 -16.21
C ALA A 284 -7.55 -4.44 -14.77
N ARG A 285 -8.15 -3.80 -13.76
CA ARG A 285 -7.98 -4.18 -12.35
C ARG A 285 -8.85 -5.39 -12.01
N LYS A 286 -8.38 -6.54 -12.47
CA LYS A 286 -9.04 -7.86 -12.39
C LYS A 286 -8.08 -8.93 -11.94
N ASN A 287 -8.65 -10.07 -11.59
CA ASN A 287 -7.91 -11.28 -11.21
C ASN A 287 -6.94 -11.01 -10.05
N LEU A 288 -7.46 -10.42 -8.97
CA LEU A 288 -6.67 -10.25 -7.76
C LEU A 288 -6.19 -11.61 -7.28
N THR A 289 -4.86 -11.79 -7.21
CA THR A 289 -4.24 -13.09 -7.01
C THR A 289 -3.16 -13.01 -5.93
N LEU A 290 -3.24 -13.89 -4.95
CA LEU A 290 -2.22 -14.11 -3.93
C LEU A 290 -1.21 -15.14 -4.44
N ARG A 291 0.08 -14.84 -4.30
CA ARG A 291 1.20 -15.74 -4.62
C ARG A 291 2.15 -15.86 -3.45
N VAL A 292 2.89 -16.95 -3.45
CA VAL A 292 3.87 -17.28 -2.41
C VAL A 292 5.24 -17.44 -3.05
N SER A 293 6.25 -16.92 -2.39
CA SER A 293 7.65 -17.17 -2.69
C SER A 293 8.33 -17.83 -1.49
N ASP A 294 9.03 -18.92 -1.77
CA ASP A 294 9.82 -19.67 -0.80
C ASP A 294 11.34 -19.38 -0.92
N ASP A 295 11.73 -18.50 -1.83
CA ASP A 295 13.10 -18.19 -2.20
C ASP A 295 13.41 -16.69 -2.10
N GLN A 296 12.81 -16.01 -1.12
CA GLN A 296 13.05 -14.60 -0.81
C GLN A 296 12.65 -13.67 -1.98
N GLY A 297 11.56 -13.99 -2.68
CA GLY A 297 11.01 -13.17 -3.75
C GLY A 297 11.64 -13.39 -5.13
N GLN A 298 12.50 -14.40 -5.30
CA GLN A 298 13.11 -14.69 -6.59
C GLN A 298 12.09 -15.33 -7.55
N THR A 299 11.27 -16.28 -7.05
CA THR A 299 10.16 -16.86 -7.82
C THR A 299 8.87 -16.82 -7.00
N PHE A 300 7.74 -16.90 -7.70
CA PHE A 300 6.41 -16.91 -7.08
C PHE A 300 5.57 -18.07 -7.64
N SER A 301 4.70 -18.62 -6.79
CA SER A 301 3.77 -19.69 -7.15
C SER A 301 2.78 -19.27 -8.25
N ALA A 302 2.06 -20.23 -8.81
CA ALA A 302 0.97 -20.01 -9.78
C ALA A 302 -0.11 -19.03 -9.25
N GLY A 303 -0.36 -19.07 -7.96
CA GLY A 303 -1.24 -18.15 -7.26
C GLY A 303 -2.60 -18.70 -6.92
N ILE A 304 -3.19 -18.11 -5.89
CA ILE A 304 -4.53 -18.39 -5.38
C ILE A 304 -5.42 -17.19 -5.78
N PRO A 305 -6.49 -17.39 -6.58
CA PRO A 305 -7.42 -16.33 -6.91
C PRO A 305 -8.14 -15.82 -5.65
N ILE A 306 -8.13 -14.50 -5.43
CA ILE A 306 -8.84 -13.83 -4.33
C ILE A 306 -10.17 -13.25 -4.78
N ALA A 307 -10.15 -12.51 -5.90
CA ALA A 307 -11.33 -11.88 -6.44
C ALA A 307 -11.20 -11.68 -7.96
N GLN A 308 -12.32 -11.78 -8.67
CA GLN A 308 -12.35 -11.51 -10.11
C GLN A 308 -12.14 -10.03 -10.40
N GLU A 309 -12.76 -9.15 -9.60
CA GLU A 309 -12.54 -7.71 -9.62
C GLU A 309 -11.75 -7.31 -8.40
N GLY A 310 -10.77 -6.45 -8.58
CA GLY A 310 -9.95 -5.98 -7.46
C GLY A 310 -9.09 -4.81 -7.89
N GLY A 311 -8.69 -4.01 -6.93
CA GLY A 311 -7.80 -2.87 -7.14
C GLY A 311 -6.61 -2.92 -6.19
N TYR A 312 -6.42 -1.85 -5.46
CA TYR A 312 -5.44 -1.80 -4.39
C TYR A 312 -5.75 -2.87 -3.36
N SER A 313 -4.72 -3.55 -2.90
CA SER A 313 -4.86 -4.59 -1.88
C SER A 313 -3.76 -4.48 -0.84
N ASP A 314 -4.02 -5.02 0.35
CA ASP A 314 -3.02 -5.19 1.37
C ASP A 314 -3.19 -6.50 2.13
N LEU A 315 -2.11 -6.99 2.73
CA LEU A 315 -2.00 -8.28 3.38
C LEU A 315 -1.53 -8.14 4.82
N ALA A 316 -2.11 -8.93 5.71
CA ALA A 316 -1.57 -9.16 7.04
C ALA A 316 -1.64 -10.65 7.40
N VAL A 317 -0.70 -11.12 8.21
CA VAL A 317 -0.75 -12.43 8.86
C VAL A 317 -1.26 -12.22 10.28
N CYS A 318 -2.36 -12.88 10.62
CA CYS A 318 -3.01 -12.79 11.92
C CYS A 318 -3.22 -14.21 12.46
N GLY A 319 -2.31 -14.68 13.30
CA GLY A 319 -2.24 -16.08 13.72
C GLY A 319 -2.06 -17.02 12.52
N ASP A 320 -2.99 -17.96 12.34
CA ASP A 320 -2.99 -18.90 11.23
C ASP A 320 -3.82 -18.44 10.01
N GLN A 321 -4.16 -17.15 9.96
CA GLN A 321 -4.91 -16.55 8.86
C GLN A 321 -4.08 -15.51 8.11
N ILE A 322 -4.21 -15.51 6.80
CA ILE A 322 -3.81 -14.43 5.91
C ILE A 322 -5.07 -13.62 5.65
N LEU A 323 -5.02 -12.36 5.99
CA LEU A 323 -6.09 -11.40 5.76
C LEU A 323 -5.70 -10.55 4.54
N CYS A 324 -6.55 -10.55 3.52
CA CYS A 324 -6.37 -9.70 2.33
C CYS A 324 -7.53 -8.71 2.25
N ILE A 325 -7.23 -7.43 2.46
CA ILE A 325 -8.17 -6.33 2.24
C ILE A 325 -7.94 -5.76 0.84
N TYR A 326 -9.01 -5.43 0.11
CA TYR A 326 -8.88 -4.94 -1.27
C TYR A 326 -10.03 -4.05 -1.72
N GLU A 327 -9.75 -3.18 -2.68
CA GLU A 327 -10.76 -2.41 -3.41
C GLU A 327 -11.56 -3.33 -4.33
N THR A 328 -12.89 -3.18 -4.36
CA THR A 328 -13.81 -3.94 -5.21
C THR A 328 -14.87 -3.04 -5.86
N ASN A 329 -15.76 -3.61 -6.68
CA ASN A 329 -16.82 -2.90 -7.41
C ASN A 329 -16.30 -1.82 -8.39
N TRP A 330 -15.26 -2.16 -9.15
CA TRP A 330 -14.67 -1.26 -10.14
C TRP A 330 -15.55 -1.03 -11.37
N ASN A 331 -16.33 -2.01 -11.77
CA ASN A 331 -17.17 -1.97 -12.98
C ASN A 331 -18.64 -1.72 -12.61
N ALA A 332 -18.91 -0.61 -11.93
CA ALA A 332 -20.28 -0.24 -11.63
C ALA A 332 -21.05 0.11 -12.92
N GLU A 333 -22.26 -0.37 -13.04
CA GLU A 333 -23.15 -0.16 -14.21
C GLU A 333 -23.42 1.32 -14.54
N ASP A 334 -23.13 2.22 -13.59
CA ASP A 334 -23.34 3.67 -13.74
C ASP A 334 -22.13 4.42 -14.31
N GLY A 335 -21.11 3.70 -14.80
CA GLY A 335 -19.91 4.29 -15.43
C GLY A 335 -18.92 4.96 -14.48
N CYS A 336 -19.02 4.70 -13.17
CA CYS A 336 -18.02 5.17 -12.21
C CYS A 336 -16.69 4.44 -12.44
N ILE A 337 -15.64 5.21 -12.60
CA ILE A 337 -14.28 4.71 -12.84
C ILE A 337 -13.49 4.45 -11.55
N TYR A 338 -14.09 4.60 -10.38
CA TYR A 338 -13.45 4.42 -9.07
C TYR A 338 -14.10 3.26 -8.30
N PRO A 339 -13.32 2.57 -7.44
CA PRO A 339 -13.86 1.50 -6.61
C PRO A 339 -14.89 2.08 -5.63
N ARG A 340 -15.94 1.33 -5.38
CA ARG A 340 -17.00 1.71 -4.47
C ARG A 340 -17.13 0.79 -3.29
N GLY A 341 -16.20 -0.10 -3.11
CA GLY A 341 -16.28 -1.07 -2.05
C GLY A 341 -14.93 -1.49 -1.54
N ILE A 342 -14.96 -1.98 -0.31
CA ILE A 342 -13.83 -2.63 0.33
C ILE A 342 -14.23 -4.07 0.63
N GLY A 343 -13.46 -5.00 0.09
CA GLY A 343 -13.57 -6.44 0.32
C GLY A 343 -12.52 -6.94 1.30
N LEU A 344 -12.83 -8.01 2.00
CA LEU A 344 -11.92 -8.77 2.84
C LEU A 344 -12.00 -10.25 2.52
N ALA A 345 -10.87 -10.85 2.19
CA ALA A 345 -10.70 -12.29 2.06
C ALA A 345 -9.86 -12.83 3.24
N ARG A 346 -10.14 -14.07 3.62
CA ARG A 346 -9.40 -14.81 4.63
C ARG A 346 -8.96 -16.11 4.01
N ILE A 347 -7.70 -16.42 4.15
CA ILE A 347 -7.06 -17.64 3.64
C ILE A 347 -6.32 -18.27 4.81
N ALA A 348 -6.57 -19.55 5.09
CA ALA A 348 -5.79 -20.23 6.10
C ALA A 348 -4.35 -20.43 5.62
N VAL A 349 -3.37 -20.24 6.50
CA VAL A 349 -1.96 -20.46 6.14
C VAL A 349 -1.74 -21.90 5.63
N SER A 350 -2.52 -22.87 6.12
CA SER A 350 -2.50 -24.25 5.64
C SER A 350 -2.94 -24.46 4.18
N GLU A 351 -3.67 -23.48 3.59
CA GLU A 351 -4.08 -23.52 2.18
C GLU A 351 -2.94 -23.15 1.21
N LEU A 352 -1.83 -22.61 1.70
CA LEU A 352 -0.69 -22.26 0.85
C LEU A 352 0.12 -23.46 0.34
N GLY A 353 -0.20 -24.65 0.82
CA GLY A 353 0.60 -25.86 0.56
C GLY A 353 1.92 -25.89 1.34
N GLU A 354 2.60 -27.02 1.26
CA GLU A 354 3.92 -27.25 1.87
C GLU A 354 5.05 -26.57 1.10
#